data_08f6345e730486084e1f18406fb1ab2a
#
_entry.id   08f6345e730486084e1f18406fb1ab2a
#
_cell.length_a   1.000
_cell.length_b   1.000
_cell.length_c   1.000
_cell.angle_alpha   90.00
_cell.angle_beta   90.00
_cell.angle_gamma   90.00
#
_symmetry.space_group_name_H-M   'P 1'
#
loop_
_entity.id
_entity.type
_entity.pdbx_description
1 polymer ?
#
loop_
_entity_poly.entity_id
_entity_poly.type
_entity_poly.pdbx_seq_one_letter_code
_entity_poly.pdbx_strand_id
1 'polypeptide(L)'
;VVAGIRLPITSHPLQALVSELLEPVHPCVIMSNAVHVYVSQAHKGELVMGAGIDTFNSYAQRGSFHVIERQAAAALELFPIFARAKLLRTWGGIGDICPDASPILSSTPIENLYLNCGWGTGGFKATPGSGWTFADLVARGVPGPLARPFSLERFSTGALIDEHGAAGVAH
;
A
#
# COMPACT_ATOMS: atom_id res chain seq x y z
N VAL A 1 6.78 -3.38 20.71
CA VAL A 1 7.36 -2.15 21.31
C VAL A 1 8.77 -2.48 21.72
N VAL A 2 9.74 -2.54 20.75
CA VAL A 2 11.13 -2.95 21.08
C VAL A 2 11.91 -1.78 21.69
N ALA A 3 11.68 -0.55 21.24
CA ALA A 3 12.41 0.64 21.72
C ALA A 3 11.58 1.56 22.62
N GLY A 4 10.50 1.06 23.22
CA GLY A 4 9.60 1.88 24.03
C GLY A 4 8.72 2.87 23.25
N ILE A 5 8.86 2.95 21.92
CA ILE A 5 8.07 3.82 21.07
C ILE A 5 6.85 3.06 20.55
N ARG A 6 5.66 3.63 20.73
CA ARG A 6 4.41 3.11 20.17
C ARG A 6 4.13 3.85 18.86
N LEU A 7 4.07 3.12 17.77
CA LEU A 7 3.68 3.66 16.46
C LEU A 7 2.17 3.47 16.25
N PRO A 8 1.47 4.49 15.73
CA PRO A 8 0.05 4.38 15.40
C PRO A 8 -0.14 3.71 14.02
N ILE A 9 0.44 2.53 13.88
CA ILE A 9 0.39 1.75 12.63
C ILE A 9 -0.44 0.51 12.85
N THR A 10 -1.31 0.21 11.89
CA THR A 10 -2.04 -1.06 11.81
C THR A 10 -1.57 -1.84 10.61
N SER A 11 -1.37 -3.15 10.76
CA SER A 11 -0.93 -4.02 9.68
C SER A 11 -2.11 -4.81 9.13
N HIS A 12 -2.30 -4.72 7.81
CA HIS A 12 -3.38 -5.37 7.11
C HIS A 12 -2.86 -6.21 5.94
N PRO A 13 -3.43 -7.39 5.66
CA PRO A 13 -3.14 -8.13 4.45
C PRO A 13 -3.66 -7.38 3.22
N LEU A 14 -2.79 -7.14 2.25
CA LEU A 14 -3.15 -6.69 0.91
C LEU A 14 -3.07 -7.89 -0.03
N GLN A 15 -4.14 -8.15 -0.77
CA GLN A 15 -4.24 -9.34 -1.58
C GLN A 15 -4.07 -9.04 -3.05
N ALA A 16 -3.45 -9.98 -3.75
CA ALA A 16 -3.32 -9.99 -5.19
C ALA A 16 -3.65 -11.37 -5.75
N LEU A 17 -4.09 -11.36 -7.01
CA LEU A 17 -4.50 -12.51 -7.79
C LEU A 17 -3.68 -12.56 -9.06
N VAL A 18 -3.39 -13.77 -9.55
CA VAL A 18 -2.81 -13.97 -10.88
C VAL A 18 -3.61 -15.00 -11.65
N SER A 19 -3.88 -14.68 -12.94
CA SER A 19 -4.59 -15.56 -13.85
C SER A 19 -3.67 -16.57 -14.56
N GLU A 20 -4.26 -17.49 -15.29
CA GLU A 20 -3.58 -18.23 -16.35
C GLU A 20 -3.06 -17.29 -17.44
N LEU A 21 -2.25 -17.82 -18.34
CA LEU A 21 -1.77 -17.11 -19.52
C LEU A 21 -2.93 -16.81 -20.48
N LEU A 22 -3.06 -15.55 -20.85
CA LEU A 22 -4.04 -15.06 -21.82
C LEU A 22 -3.33 -14.37 -22.97
N GLU A 23 -4.02 -14.19 -24.10
CA GLU A 23 -3.53 -13.35 -25.17
C GLU A 23 -3.28 -11.92 -24.64
N PRO A 24 -2.19 -11.27 -25.06
CA PRO A 24 -1.89 -9.89 -24.67
C PRO A 24 -2.90 -8.90 -25.25
N VAL A 25 -3.80 -8.41 -24.42
CA VAL A 25 -4.87 -7.45 -24.80
C VAL A 25 -4.89 -6.21 -23.91
N HIS A 26 -4.07 -6.18 -22.87
CA HIS A 26 -4.10 -5.13 -21.85
C HIS A 26 -2.70 -4.53 -21.62
N PRO A 27 -2.28 -3.54 -22.44
CA PRO A 27 -0.89 -3.08 -22.49
C PRO A 27 -0.49 -2.11 -21.37
N CYS A 28 -1.42 -1.74 -20.49
CA CYS A 28 -1.18 -0.77 -19.42
C CYS A 28 -1.75 -1.26 -18.08
N VAL A 29 -1.35 -0.65 -16.99
CA VAL A 29 -1.99 -0.83 -15.69
C VAL A 29 -3.17 0.12 -15.59
N ILE A 30 -4.35 -0.41 -15.33
CA ILE A 30 -5.54 0.39 -15.03
C ILE A 30 -5.90 0.19 -13.56
N MET A 31 -6.11 1.30 -12.87
CA MET A 31 -6.54 1.32 -11.48
C MET A 31 -7.82 2.14 -11.35
N SER A 32 -8.81 1.59 -10.68
CA SER A 32 -10.07 2.26 -10.38
C SER A 32 -10.23 2.42 -8.88
N ASN A 33 -10.34 3.67 -8.42
CA ASN A 33 -10.67 3.96 -7.03
C ASN A 33 -12.17 3.77 -6.74
N ALA A 34 -13.03 3.79 -7.77
CA ALA A 34 -14.47 3.61 -7.60
C ALA A 34 -14.86 2.18 -7.23
N VAL A 35 -14.18 1.19 -7.83
CA VAL A 35 -14.42 -0.24 -7.57
C VAL A 35 -13.25 -0.93 -6.84
N HIS A 36 -12.23 -0.16 -6.45
CA HIS A 36 -11.08 -0.60 -5.67
C HIS A 36 -10.35 -1.83 -6.25
N VAL A 37 -9.96 -1.73 -7.51
CA VAL A 37 -9.16 -2.76 -8.16
C VAL A 37 -8.15 -2.15 -9.12
N TYR A 38 -6.96 -2.72 -9.20
CA TYR A 38 -6.07 -2.55 -10.33
C TYR A 38 -6.01 -3.83 -11.15
N VAL A 39 -5.86 -3.68 -12.46
CA VAL A 39 -5.65 -4.77 -13.40
C VAL A 39 -4.45 -4.43 -14.26
N SER A 40 -3.54 -5.36 -14.36
CA SER A 40 -2.31 -5.28 -15.16
C SER A 40 -2.14 -6.61 -15.88
N GLN A 41 -1.63 -6.59 -17.12
CA GLN A 41 -1.24 -7.80 -17.81
C GLN A 41 0.29 -7.88 -17.89
N ALA A 42 0.86 -8.97 -17.40
CA ALA A 42 2.29 -9.21 -17.49
C ALA A 42 2.71 -9.50 -18.94
N HIS A 43 3.99 -9.33 -19.21
CA HIS A 43 4.54 -9.53 -20.56
C HIS A 43 4.25 -10.94 -21.15
N LYS A 44 4.13 -11.94 -20.29
CA LYS A 44 3.83 -13.32 -20.71
C LYS A 44 2.32 -13.59 -20.90
N GLY A 45 1.45 -12.66 -20.51
CA GLY A 45 0.01 -12.75 -20.69
C GLY A 45 -0.81 -12.93 -19.41
N GLU A 46 -0.18 -13.19 -18.25
CA GLU A 46 -0.90 -13.30 -16.97
C GLU A 46 -1.52 -11.96 -16.59
N LEU A 47 -2.78 -11.97 -16.14
CA LEU A 47 -3.37 -10.83 -15.45
C LEU A 47 -2.95 -10.85 -13.99
N VAL A 48 -2.53 -9.70 -13.49
CA VAL A 48 -2.30 -9.44 -12.07
C VAL A 48 -3.35 -8.43 -11.62
N MET A 49 -4.12 -8.79 -10.62
CA MET A 49 -5.20 -7.98 -10.07
C MET A 49 -5.00 -7.82 -8.57
N GLY A 50 -5.36 -6.68 -8.03
CA GLY A 50 -5.22 -6.42 -6.60
C GLY A 50 -5.94 -5.16 -6.16
N ALA A 51 -5.48 -4.58 -5.07
CA ALA A 51 -5.98 -3.45 -4.30
C ALA A 51 -6.93 -3.80 -3.15
N GLY A 52 -7.30 -5.08 -2.97
CA GLY A 52 -8.13 -5.49 -1.84
C GLY A 52 -7.34 -5.54 -0.54
N ILE A 53 -7.77 -4.78 0.45
CA ILE A 53 -7.27 -4.82 1.82
C ILE A 53 -8.24 -5.66 2.65
N ASP A 54 -7.70 -6.58 3.44
CA ASP A 54 -8.48 -7.26 4.46
C ASP A 54 -8.71 -6.31 5.64
N THR A 55 -9.96 -6.15 6.05
CA THR A 55 -10.34 -5.28 7.17
C THR A 55 -9.87 -5.81 8.52
N PHE A 56 -9.56 -7.10 8.62
CA PHE A 56 -9.02 -7.70 9.83
C PHE A 56 -7.51 -7.55 9.90
N ASN A 57 -7.02 -7.01 10.99
CA ASN A 57 -5.59 -6.94 11.29
C ASN A 57 -5.03 -8.35 11.39
N SER A 58 -4.11 -8.69 10.52
CA SER A 58 -3.52 -10.02 10.46
C SER A 58 -2.17 -9.98 9.77
N TYR A 59 -1.31 -10.92 10.12
CA TYR A 59 -0.06 -11.20 9.41
C TYR A 59 -0.21 -12.42 8.48
N ALA A 60 -1.44 -12.84 8.20
CA ALA A 60 -1.71 -13.95 7.30
C ALA A 60 -1.42 -13.56 5.85
N GLN A 61 -0.55 -14.32 5.18
CA GLN A 61 -0.15 -14.09 3.78
C GLN A 61 -0.96 -14.92 2.78
N ARG A 62 -2.00 -15.62 3.24
CA ARG A 62 -2.80 -16.53 2.39
C ARG A 62 -3.94 -15.83 1.66
N GLY A 63 -4.42 -14.71 2.21
CA GLY A 63 -5.59 -14.04 1.71
C GLY A 63 -6.92 -14.62 2.22
N SER A 64 -7.98 -13.85 2.01
CA SER A 64 -9.35 -14.16 2.43
C SER A 64 -10.26 -14.30 1.23
N PHE A 65 -11.17 -15.27 1.24
CA PHE A 65 -12.07 -15.56 0.11
C PHE A 65 -12.93 -14.34 -0.27
N HIS A 66 -13.48 -13.64 0.71
CA HIS A 66 -14.33 -12.47 0.45
C HIS A 66 -13.58 -11.32 -0.24
N VAL A 67 -12.27 -11.18 0.00
CA VAL A 67 -11.44 -10.19 -0.70
C VAL A 67 -11.19 -10.62 -2.14
N ILE A 68 -10.92 -11.92 -2.36
CA ILE A 68 -10.74 -12.49 -3.70
C ILE A 68 -12.02 -12.30 -4.53
N GLU A 69 -13.16 -12.61 -3.96
CA GLU A 69 -14.47 -12.47 -4.63
C GLU A 69 -14.75 -11.03 -5.03
N ARG A 70 -14.55 -10.07 -4.11
CA ARG A 70 -14.71 -8.64 -4.42
C ARG A 70 -13.76 -8.17 -5.52
N GLN A 71 -12.48 -8.56 -5.45
CA GLN A 71 -11.51 -8.17 -6.46
C GLN A 71 -11.84 -8.74 -7.83
N ALA A 72 -12.23 -10.00 -7.90
CA ALA A 72 -12.66 -10.63 -9.15
C ALA A 72 -13.92 -9.98 -9.72
N ALA A 73 -14.93 -9.70 -8.89
CA ALA A 73 -16.13 -9.00 -9.30
C ALA A 73 -15.83 -7.59 -9.84
N ALA A 74 -15.01 -6.82 -9.13
CA ALA A 74 -14.59 -5.48 -9.55
C ALA A 74 -13.78 -5.50 -10.85
N ALA A 75 -12.89 -6.48 -11.02
CA ALA A 75 -12.14 -6.65 -12.26
C ALA A 75 -13.06 -7.00 -13.45
N LEU A 76 -14.10 -7.81 -13.24
CA LEU A 76 -15.06 -8.18 -14.26
C LEU A 76 -16.04 -7.04 -14.59
N GLU A 77 -16.35 -6.17 -13.65
CA GLU A 77 -17.13 -4.97 -13.89
C GLU A 77 -16.40 -4.03 -14.86
N LEU A 78 -15.09 -3.88 -14.70
CA LEU A 78 -14.27 -3.06 -15.61
C LEU A 78 -13.97 -3.77 -16.94
N PHE A 79 -13.71 -5.07 -16.87
CA PHE A 79 -13.22 -5.86 -18.00
C PHE A 79 -13.98 -7.18 -18.15
N PRO A 80 -15.22 -7.17 -18.66
CA PRO A 80 -16.02 -8.39 -18.87
C PRO A 80 -15.34 -9.44 -19.76
N ILE A 81 -14.39 -9.01 -20.60
CA ILE A 81 -13.61 -9.89 -21.48
C ILE A 81 -12.85 -10.98 -20.69
N PHE A 82 -12.53 -10.72 -19.43
CA PHE A 82 -11.78 -11.66 -18.57
C PHE A 82 -12.66 -12.64 -17.79
N ALA A 83 -13.98 -12.69 -18.07
CA ALA A 83 -14.93 -13.57 -17.35
C ALA A 83 -14.62 -15.07 -17.42
N ARG A 84 -13.82 -15.50 -18.40
CA ARG A 84 -13.40 -16.89 -18.55
C ARG A 84 -12.00 -17.20 -18.05
N ALA A 85 -11.24 -16.18 -17.61
CA ALA A 85 -9.91 -16.36 -17.10
C ALA A 85 -9.93 -17.17 -15.80
N LYS A 86 -9.04 -18.17 -15.72
CA LYS A 86 -8.87 -18.97 -14.50
C LYS A 86 -7.83 -18.32 -13.60
N LEU A 87 -8.13 -18.23 -12.32
CA LEU A 87 -7.18 -17.79 -11.31
C LEU A 87 -6.26 -18.96 -10.94
N LEU A 88 -4.95 -18.74 -11.02
CA LEU A 88 -3.94 -19.75 -10.69
C LEU A 88 -3.48 -19.64 -9.25
N ARG A 89 -3.32 -18.39 -8.75
CA ARG A 89 -2.78 -18.14 -7.43
C ARG A 89 -3.32 -16.84 -6.84
N THR A 90 -3.39 -16.86 -5.52
CA THR A 90 -3.62 -15.67 -4.69
C THR A 90 -2.54 -15.59 -3.62
N TRP A 91 -2.19 -14.40 -3.20
CA TRP A 91 -1.29 -14.16 -2.07
C TRP A 91 -1.64 -12.87 -1.35
N GLY A 92 -1.18 -12.74 -0.11
CA GLY A 92 -1.28 -11.52 0.67
C GLY A 92 0.11 -10.98 1.00
N GLY A 93 0.31 -9.69 0.82
CA GLY A 93 1.39 -8.93 1.43
C GLY A 93 0.90 -8.23 2.67
N ILE A 94 1.78 -7.87 3.59
CA ILE A 94 1.42 -7.10 4.76
C ILE A 94 1.69 -5.63 4.47
N GLY A 95 0.65 -4.81 4.54
CA GLY A 95 0.75 -3.36 4.43
C GLY A 95 0.63 -2.69 5.79
N ASP A 96 1.54 -1.79 6.11
CA ASP A 96 1.52 -0.99 7.32
C ASP A 96 0.84 0.34 7.04
N ILE A 97 -0.29 0.57 7.69
CA ILE A 97 -1.17 1.72 7.42
C ILE A 97 -1.20 2.64 8.65
N CYS A 98 -0.92 3.91 8.43
CA CYS A 98 -1.11 4.96 9.41
C CYS A 98 -2.56 5.46 9.40
N PRO A 99 -3.05 6.08 10.50
CA PRO A 99 -4.43 6.58 10.60
C PRO A 99 -4.81 7.61 9.53
N ASP A 100 -3.82 8.38 9.04
CA ASP A 100 -3.99 9.39 7.99
C ASP A 100 -3.52 8.90 6.62
N ALA A 101 -3.31 7.60 6.46
CA ALA A 101 -2.80 6.94 5.26
C ALA A 101 -1.43 7.43 4.75
N SER A 102 -0.77 8.33 5.50
CA SER A 102 0.52 8.92 5.15
C SER A 102 1.67 8.30 5.95
N PRO A 103 2.86 8.15 5.36
CA PRO A 103 4.00 7.51 6.02
C PRO A 103 4.56 8.31 7.19
N ILE A 104 5.47 7.70 7.92
CA ILE A 104 6.26 8.34 8.96
C ILE A 104 7.71 8.43 8.49
N LEU A 105 8.22 9.66 8.31
CA LEU A 105 9.63 9.97 8.14
C LEU A 105 10.04 10.90 9.29
N SER A 106 10.65 10.37 10.32
CA SER A 106 10.86 11.13 11.56
C SER A 106 12.11 10.69 12.30
N SER A 107 12.74 11.63 12.99
CA SER A 107 13.55 11.31 14.16
C SER A 107 12.66 10.81 15.30
N THR A 108 13.27 10.23 16.32
CA THR A 108 12.57 9.80 17.53
C THR A 108 13.22 10.45 18.76
N PRO A 109 12.59 10.37 19.95
CA PRO A 109 13.22 10.79 21.19
C PRO A 109 14.48 9.99 21.58
N ILE A 110 14.71 8.87 20.91
CA ILE A 110 15.89 8.03 21.14
C ILE A 110 16.99 8.46 20.17
N GLU A 111 18.16 8.78 20.73
CA GLU A 111 19.31 9.19 19.93
C GLU A 111 19.67 8.16 18.87
N ASN A 112 19.94 8.62 17.66
CA ASN A 112 20.29 7.81 16.48
C ASN A 112 19.21 6.80 16.03
N LEU A 113 17.98 6.92 16.51
CA LEU A 113 16.85 6.12 16.03
C LEU A 113 15.93 6.97 15.16
N TYR A 114 15.80 6.57 13.90
CA TYR A 114 14.97 7.22 12.90
C TYR A 114 13.89 6.27 12.39
N LEU A 115 12.80 6.82 11.87
CA LEU A 115 11.66 6.07 11.35
C LEU A 115 11.45 6.40 9.88
N ASN A 116 11.29 5.35 9.06
CA ASN A 116 10.81 5.42 7.69
C ASN A 116 9.88 4.23 7.46
N CYS A 117 8.59 4.40 7.76
CA CYS A 117 7.62 3.30 7.80
C CYS A 117 6.19 3.80 7.57
N GLY A 118 5.23 2.88 7.57
CA GLY A 118 3.80 3.21 7.42
C GLY A 118 3.40 3.65 6.01
N TRP A 119 4.07 3.15 4.99
CA TRP A 119 3.88 3.54 3.59
C TRP A 119 2.60 3.00 2.93
N GLY A 120 1.91 2.08 3.60
CA GLY A 120 0.70 1.46 3.06
C GLY A 120 0.91 0.89 1.66
N THR A 121 0.07 1.31 0.72
CA THR A 121 0.14 0.88 -0.69
C THR A 121 1.11 1.72 -1.54
N GLY A 122 1.64 2.81 -1.00
CA GLY A 122 2.46 3.80 -1.74
C GLY A 122 3.97 3.54 -1.73
N GLY A 123 4.47 2.60 -0.92
CA GLY A 123 5.88 2.48 -0.60
C GLY A 123 6.79 2.22 -1.79
N PHE A 124 6.41 1.32 -2.68
CA PHE A 124 7.26 0.95 -3.83
C PHE A 124 7.56 2.16 -4.73
N LYS A 125 6.52 2.86 -5.16
CA LYS A 125 6.68 4.04 -6.05
C LYS A 125 7.38 5.22 -5.36
N ALA A 126 7.28 5.33 -4.05
CA ALA A 126 7.89 6.39 -3.27
C ALA A 126 9.36 6.11 -2.90
N THR A 127 9.86 4.89 -3.12
CA THR A 127 11.20 4.44 -2.67
C THR A 127 12.33 5.43 -3.02
N PRO A 128 12.48 5.95 -4.26
CA PRO A 128 13.56 6.87 -4.56
C PRO A 128 13.47 8.19 -3.79
N GLY A 129 12.27 8.79 -3.76
CA GLY A 129 12.03 10.06 -3.05
C GLY A 129 12.15 9.93 -1.55
N SER A 130 11.58 8.86 -0.98
CA SER A 130 11.66 8.60 0.46
C SER A 130 13.09 8.30 0.89
N GLY A 131 13.83 7.51 0.11
CA GLY A 131 15.23 7.20 0.39
C GLY A 131 16.10 8.44 0.41
N TRP A 132 15.96 9.30 -0.58
CA TRP A 132 16.69 10.58 -0.63
C TRP A 132 16.34 11.50 0.55
N THR A 133 15.07 11.68 0.80
CA THR A 133 14.56 12.54 1.88
C THR A 133 14.96 12.00 3.26
N PHE A 134 14.93 10.70 3.44
CA PHE A 134 15.32 10.04 4.68
C PHE A 134 16.83 10.10 4.92
N ALA A 135 17.65 9.95 3.87
CA ALA A 135 19.09 10.11 3.95
C ALA A 135 19.47 11.54 4.39
N ASP A 136 18.78 12.56 3.86
CA ASP A 136 18.96 13.95 4.28
C ASP A 136 18.61 14.16 5.77
N LEU A 137 17.50 13.57 6.23
CA LEU A 137 17.12 13.59 7.64
C LEU A 137 18.19 12.97 8.54
N VAL A 138 18.69 11.78 8.18
CA VAL A 138 19.73 11.08 8.97
C VAL A 138 21.03 11.87 8.98
N ALA A 139 21.44 12.44 7.84
CA ALA A 139 22.70 13.17 7.73
C ALA A 139 22.70 14.49 8.50
N ARG A 140 21.58 15.19 8.54
CA ARG A 140 21.46 16.52 9.16
C ARG A 140 20.90 16.48 10.59
N GLY A 141 20.24 15.39 10.98
CA GLY A 141 19.54 15.26 12.26
C GLY A 141 18.26 16.10 12.37
N VAL A 142 17.88 16.83 11.29
CA VAL A 142 16.69 17.67 11.24
C VAL A 142 15.92 17.40 9.94
N PRO A 143 14.57 17.38 9.99
CA PRO A 143 13.78 17.10 8.80
C PRO A 143 13.81 18.26 7.81
N GLY A 144 14.16 17.98 6.56
CA GLY A 144 14.03 18.90 5.44
C GLY A 144 12.55 19.22 5.13
N PRO A 145 12.28 20.19 4.23
CA PRO A 145 10.92 20.63 3.92
C PRO A 145 9.98 19.51 3.50
N LEU A 146 10.47 18.53 2.75
CA LEU A 146 9.69 17.38 2.29
C LEU A 146 9.40 16.35 3.40
N ALA A 147 10.30 16.17 4.37
CA ALA A 147 10.09 15.23 5.47
C ALA A 147 9.26 15.80 6.61
N ARG A 148 9.29 17.13 6.79
CA ARG A 148 8.68 17.80 7.94
C ARG A 148 7.20 17.47 8.18
N PRO A 149 6.32 17.38 7.17
CA PRO A 149 4.92 17.02 7.39
C PRO A 149 4.74 15.60 7.92
N PHE A 150 5.68 14.71 7.62
CA PHE A 150 5.58 13.28 7.94
C PHE A 150 6.16 12.91 9.31
N SER A 151 6.27 13.89 10.22
CA SER A 151 6.78 13.66 11.57
C SER A 151 5.86 12.74 12.38
N LEU A 152 6.44 11.98 13.32
CA LEU A 152 5.68 11.16 14.27
C LEU A 152 4.79 12.02 15.19
N GLU A 153 5.22 13.24 15.48
CA GLU A 153 4.51 14.17 16.37
C GLU A 153 3.14 14.60 15.86
N ARG A 154 2.89 14.52 14.54
CA ARG A 154 1.61 14.89 13.95
C ARG A 154 0.42 14.12 14.54
N PHE A 155 0.64 12.89 15.01
CA PHE A 155 -0.40 12.08 15.64
C PHE A 155 -0.74 12.52 17.06
N SER A 156 0.18 13.16 17.76
CA SER A 156 -0.07 13.71 19.10
C SER A 156 -0.61 15.14 19.06
N THR A 157 -0.24 15.90 18.05
CA THR A 157 -0.69 17.30 17.86
C THR A 157 -1.99 17.43 17.09
N GLY A 158 -2.43 16.34 16.42
CA GLY A 158 -3.59 16.35 15.54
C GLY A 158 -3.34 16.98 14.16
N ALA A 159 -2.08 17.30 13.82
CA ALA A 159 -1.70 17.86 12.52
C ALA A 159 -1.63 16.77 11.43
N LEU A 160 -2.71 15.99 11.30
CA LEU A 160 -2.81 14.88 10.35
C LEU A 160 -2.75 15.40 8.90
N ILE A 161 -2.23 14.57 8.02
CA ILE A 161 -2.15 14.86 6.60
C ILE A 161 -3.46 14.44 5.94
N ASP A 162 -4.08 15.34 5.18
CA ASP A 162 -5.22 15.03 4.35
C ASP A 162 -4.75 14.78 2.92
N GLU A 163 -4.66 13.52 2.54
CA GLU A 163 -4.28 13.12 1.19
C GLU A 163 -5.46 13.08 0.21
N HIS A 164 -6.64 13.55 0.62
CA HIS A 164 -7.86 13.58 -0.19
C HIS A 164 -8.11 12.24 -0.91
N GLY A 165 -8.08 12.22 -2.24
CA GLY A 165 -8.34 11.01 -3.03
C GLY A 165 -7.24 9.94 -2.99
N ALA A 166 -6.02 10.24 -2.51
CA ALA A 166 -4.95 9.24 -2.45
C ALA A 166 -5.18 8.20 -1.36
N ALA A 167 -5.87 8.57 -0.28
CA ALA A 167 -6.27 7.67 0.80
C ALA A 167 -7.41 6.71 0.41
N GLY A 168 -8.09 6.93 -0.71
CA GLY A 168 -9.26 6.15 -1.15
C GLY A 168 -9.00 4.66 -1.42
N VAL A 169 -7.75 4.21 -1.37
CA VAL A 169 -7.36 2.80 -1.48
C VAL A 169 -7.21 2.13 -0.10
N ALA A 170 -7.25 2.91 0.97
CA ALA A 170 -6.99 2.42 2.34
C ALA A 170 -8.29 2.22 3.17
N HIS A 171 -9.47 2.42 2.59
CA HIS A 171 -10.75 2.29 3.27
C HIS A 171 -11.68 1.28 2.61
#